data_a839bbebef556f13577032640a936720
#
_entry.id   a839bbebef556f13577032640a936720
#
_cell.length_a   1.000
_cell.length_b   1.000
_cell.length_c   1.000
_cell.angle_alpha   90.00
_cell.angle_beta   90.00
_cell.angle_gamma   90.00
#
_symmetry.space_group_name_H-M   'P 1'
#
loop_
_entity.id
_entity.type
_entity.pdbx_description
1 polymer ?
#
loop_
_entity_poly.entity_id
_entity_poly.type
_entity_poly.pdbx_seq_one_letter_code
_entity_poly.pdbx_strand_id
1 'polypeptide(L)'
;TDSRITAQEERDLDRASTTLQNLARTEDKKADVGTAPSAASKTTNTPANVNQAAKTASWTLEGLNNAEWYDAIGKGQFPVYARAHVMLNNAHASPGAIDGMSGKNTLKAIASFQQMNGLKPTGVLTKETWDALVAKTASKPAFVEYTITEDDLKGPYASSIPSDYALQAKMKGLYYVRVSEMLGEKFHMDEDFLKKLNPKATFKKAGEKIIVANVRNDLPEDIHLIVAHKGAKQLYLFNSRNQMIASFPATIGSTDTPSPAGTYKVTGVAPNPWYSYSPSNFVQGNNKKPLSLPPGPNGPVGNIWIGLSKKSFGIHGTPNPSLISKTASHGCIRLTNWDANDLGKKVRSGVTVKFLE
;
A
#
# COMPACT_ATOMS: atom_id res chain seq x y z
N THR A 1 -26.01 -11.70 -7.03
CA THR A 1 -24.80 -11.97 -6.23
C THR A 1 -25.13 -12.11 -4.76
N ASP A 2 -25.95 -11.20 -4.21
CA ASP A 2 -26.30 -11.22 -2.79
C ASP A 2 -27.12 -12.45 -2.40
N SER A 3 -27.90 -12.98 -3.33
CA SER A 3 -28.68 -14.20 -3.11
C SER A 3 -27.84 -15.47 -2.91
N ARG A 4 -26.54 -15.40 -3.16
CA ARG A 4 -25.59 -16.51 -2.99
C ARG A 4 -24.80 -16.45 -1.69
N ILE A 5 -25.05 -15.45 -0.85
CA ILE A 5 -24.36 -15.28 0.42
C ILE A 5 -24.98 -16.21 1.45
N THR A 6 -24.15 -16.99 2.15
CA THR A 6 -24.62 -17.85 3.23
C THR A 6 -24.95 -17.01 4.47
N ALA A 7 -25.74 -17.58 5.40
CA ALA A 7 -26.03 -16.92 6.67
C ALA A 7 -24.75 -16.65 7.49
N GLN A 8 -23.76 -17.53 7.40
CA GLN A 8 -22.49 -17.32 8.08
C GLN A 8 -21.72 -16.15 7.46
N GLU A 9 -21.72 -16.04 6.14
CA GLU A 9 -21.07 -14.92 5.45
C GLU A 9 -21.72 -13.58 5.81
N GLU A 10 -23.05 -13.54 5.92
CA GLU A 10 -23.76 -12.34 6.38
C GLU A 10 -23.35 -11.95 7.80
N ARG A 11 -23.25 -12.91 8.71
CA ARG A 11 -22.80 -12.64 10.08
C ARG A 11 -21.37 -12.09 10.11
N ASP A 12 -20.48 -12.64 9.28
CA ASP A 12 -19.12 -12.20 9.16
C ASP A 12 -19.05 -10.75 8.65
N LEU A 13 -19.87 -10.42 7.65
CA LEU A 13 -19.96 -9.06 7.12
C LEU A 13 -20.47 -8.07 8.17
N ASP A 14 -21.47 -8.45 8.96
CA ASP A 14 -22.03 -7.60 10.01
C ASP A 14 -20.97 -7.29 11.09
N ARG A 15 -20.19 -8.29 11.48
CA ARG A 15 -19.09 -8.08 12.44
C ARG A 15 -18.00 -7.19 11.87
N ALA A 16 -17.61 -7.40 10.62
CA ALA A 16 -16.63 -6.57 9.94
C ALA A 16 -17.12 -5.13 9.82
N SER A 17 -18.41 -4.94 9.51
CA SER A 17 -19.02 -3.62 9.39
C SER A 17 -18.90 -2.80 10.68
N THR A 18 -19.13 -3.42 11.84
CA THR A 18 -18.98 -2.75 13.13
C THR A 18 -17.54 -2.26 13.34
N THR A 19 -16.57 -3.11 13.05
CA THR A 19 -15.13 -2.73 13.10
C THR A 19 -14.85 -1.55 12.20
N LEU A 20 -15.37 -1.60 10.97
CA LEU A 20 -15.04 -0.62 9.92
C LEU A 20 -15.73 0.72 10.11
N GLN A 21 -16.86 0.79 10.81
CA GLN A 21 -17.50 2.07 11.12
C GLN A 21 -16.56 3.00 11.88
N ASN A 22 -15.77 2.47 12.80
CA ASN A 22 -14.80 3.26 13.55
C ASN A 22 -13.64 3.71 12.69
N LEU A 23 -13.18 2.86 11.76
CA LEU A 23 -12.08 3.17 10.85
C LEU A 23 -12.49 4.19 9.78
N ALA A 24 -13.71 4.09 9.26
CA ALA A 24 -14.22 5.00 8.22
C ALA A 24 -14.23 6.45 8.69
N ARG A 25 -14.51 6.70 9.97
CA ARG A 25 -14.48 8.06 10.55
C ARG A 25 -13.11 8.70 10.50
N THR A 26 -12.05 7.91 10.41
CA THR A 26 -10.68 8.41 10.32
C THR A 26 -10.41 9.10 8.98
N GLU A 27 -11.10 8.71 7.90
CA GLU A 27 -10.96 9.33 6.58
C GLU A 27 -11.34 10.80 6.57
N ASP A 28 -12.33 11.20 7.36
CA ASP A 28 -12.83 12.58 7.40
C ASP A 28 -11.93 13.51 8.21
N LYS A 29 -10.97 12.97 8.95
CA LYS A 29 -10.05 13.78 9.74
C LYS A 29 -9.01 14.43 8.85
N LYS A 30 -8.93 15.75 8.92
CA LYS A 30 -7.90 16.55 8.26
C LYS A 30 -6.65 16.69 9.14
N ALA A 31 -6.65 16.14 10.33
CA ALA A 31 -5.55 16.24 11.27
C ALA A 31 -4.33 15.45 10.77
N ASP A 32 -3.16 16.01 11.02
CA ASP A 32 -1.89 15.35 10.78
C ASP A 32 -1.73 14.13 11.71
N VAL A 33 -1.09 13.08 11.21
CA VAL A 33 -0.84 11.85 11.97
C VAL A 33 0.00 12.07 13.22
N GLY A 34 0.82 13.14 13.24
CA GLY A 34 1.63 13.51 14.39
C GLY A 34 0.99 14.53 15.33
N THR A 35 -0.21 15.02 15.01
CA THR A 35 -0.86 16.05 15.82
C THR A 35 -1.60 15.41 16.99
N ALA A 36 -1.08 15.60 18.18
CA ALA A 36 -1.79 15.21 19.38
C ALA A 36 -2.75 16.35 19.78
N PRO A 37 -4.06 16.09 19.90
CA PRO A 37 -5.02 17.15 20.26
C PRO A 37 -5.00 17.50 21.74
N SER A 38 -3.96 17.19 22.46
CA SER A 38 -3.85 17.41 23.90
C SER A 38 -3.32 18.81 24.21
N ALA A 39 -4.02 19.55 25.05
CA ALA A 39 -3.54 20.84 25.56
C ALA A 39 -2.23 20.69 26.35
N ALA A 40 -2.01 19.54 26.97
CA ALA A 40 -0.78 19.24 27.69
C ALA A 40 0.44 19.18 26.78
N SER A 41 0.27 18.71 25.55
CA SER A 41 1.37 18.63 24.62
C SER A 41 1.91 20.01 24.24
N LYS A 42 1.06 21.03 24.24
CA LYS A 42 1.46 22.39 23.94
C LYS A 42 2.30 23.03 25.04
N THR A 43 2.15 22.59 26.28
CA THR A 43 2.86 23.16 27.42
C THR A 43 4.09 22.37 27.81
N THR A 44 4.06 21.06 27.61
CA THR A 44 5.16 20.16 28.00
C THR A 44 6.16 19.95 26.88
N ASN A 45 5.72 20.12 25.63
CA ASN A 45 6.59 19.93 24.51
C ASN A 45 7.39 21.19 24.25
N THR A 46 8.43 21.39 25.07
CA THR A 46 9.30 22.54 24.92
C THR A 46 9.97 22.49 23.53
N PRO A 47 10.16 23.65 22.88
CA PRO A 47 10.89 23.71 21.63
C PRO A 47 12.26 23.03 21.68
N ALA A 48 12.88 23.00 22.86
CA ALA A 48 14.17 22.34 23.06
C ALA A 48 14.10 20.83 22.84
N ASN A 49 13.04 20.13 23.31
CA ASN A 49 12.90 18.68 23.13
C ASN A 49 12.64 18.32 21.67
N VAL A 50 11.77 19.07 21.00
CA VAL A 50 11.49 18.89 19.58
C VAL A 50 12.75 19.13 18.75
N ASN A 51 13.49 20.22 19.06
CA ASN A 51 14.73 20.52 18.35
C ASN A 51 15.80 19.47 18.56
N GLN A 52 15.89 18.89 19.76
CA GLN A 52 16.85 17.84 20.03
C GLN A 52 16.51 16.56 19.28
N ALA A 53 15.24 16.15 19.28
CA ALA A 53 14.80 15.00 18.50
C ALA A 53 15.04 15.18 17.01
N ALA A 54 14.76 16.37 16.49
CA ALA A 54 15.03 16.70 15.08
C ALA A 54 16.52 16.72 14.75
N LYS A 55 17.37 17.16 15.68
CA LYS A 55 18.82 17.20 15.50
C LYS A 55 19.46 15.82 15.54
N THR A 56 18.91 14.88 16.32
CA THR A 56 19.43 13.51 16.38
C THR A 56 18.90 12.65 15.26
N ALA A 57 17.75 13.00 14.68
CA ALA A 57 17.16 12.29 13.55
C ALA A 57 17.85 12.71 12.26
N SER A 58 18.34 11.76 11.50
CA SER A 58 19.00 12.01 10.22
C SER A 58 18.58 10.97 9.18
N TRP A 59 18.84 11.27 7.92
CA TRP A 59 18.58 10.36 6.80
C TRP A 59 19.71 9.34 6.58
N THR A 60 20.40 8.99 7.64
CA THR A 60 21.41 7.93 7.66
C THR A 60 20.78 6.65 8.17
N LEU A 61 21.45 5.53 7.94
CA LEU A 61 20.97 4.22 8.44
C LEU A 61 20.77 4.27 9.97
N GLU A 62 21.73 4.82 10.70
CA GLU A 62 21.64 4.95 12.14
C GLU A 62 20.51 5.89 12.56
N GLY A 63 20.41 7.05 11.92
CA GLY A 63 19.37 8.03 12.24
C GLY A 63 17.97 7.52 11.97
N LEU A 64 17.79 6.77 10.90
CA LEU A 64 16.50 6.15 10.57
C LEU A 64 16.10 5.08 11.59
N ASN A 65 17.03 4.17 11.93
CA ASN A 65 16.77 3.06 12.83
C ASN A 65 16.61 3.51 14.29
N ASN A 66 17.18 4.64 14.66
CA ASN A 66 17.11 5.20 16.02
C ASN A 66 16.13 6.38 16.13
N ALA A 67 15.38 6.68 15.07
CA ALA A 67 14.38 7.72 15.14
C ALA A 67 13.34 7.39 16.22
N GLU A 68 13.11 8.31 17.12
CA GLU A 68 12.21 8.15 18.25
C GLU A 68 11.00 9.07 18.14
N TRP A 69 9.90 8.61 18.69
CA TRP A 69 8.69 9.42 18.77
C TRP A 69 8.92 10.66 19.64
N TYR A 70 8.34 11.77 19.23
CA TYR A 70 8.22 12.98 20.05
C TYR A 70 6.82 13.58 19.85
N ASP A 71 6.39 14.35 20.83
CA ASP A 71 5.04 14.92 20.80
C ASP A 71 4.91 15.97 19.69
N ALA A 72 3.74 16.03 19.05
CA ALA A 72 3.40 17.01 18.01
C ALA A 72 4.41 17.05 16.84
N ILE A 73 4.67 15.87 16.24
CA ILE A 73 5.65 15.77 15.14
C ILE A 73 5.33 16.72 13.99
N GLY A 74 4.06 16.89 13.65
CA GLY A 74 3.65 17.78 12.58
C GLY A 74 3.68 17.14 11.20
N LYS A 75 3.34 17.95 10.19
CA LYS A 75 3.30 17.51 8.79
C LYS A 75 4.68 17.59 8.18
N GLY A 76 4.95 16.69 7.23
CA GLY A 76 6.16 16.75 6.44
C GLY A 76 6.83 15.40 6.28
N GLN A 77 8.08 15.43 5.85
CA GLN A 77 8.89 14.25 5.62
C GLN A 77 9.97 14.18 6.69
N PHE A 78 9.88 13.16 7.56
CA PHE A 78 10.77 13.02 8.72
C PHE A 78 11.22 11.57 8.89
N PRO A 79 12.42 11.34 9.44
CA PRO A 79 12.89 9.99 9.74
C PRO A 79 11.97 9.19 10.63
N VAL A 80 11.27 9.82 11.58
CA VAL A 80 10.31 9.15 12.45
C VAL A 80 9.15 8.54 11.65
N TYR A 81 8.65 9.25 10.64
CA TYR A 81 7.61 8.71 9.76
C TYR A 81 8.15 7.60 8.87
N ALA A 82 9.37 7.73 8.39
CA ALA A 82 9.99 6.67 7.59
C ALA A 82 10.11 5.37 8.39
N ARG A 83 10.57 5.45 9.64
CA ARG A 83 10.62 4.29 10.53
C ARG A 83 9.23 3.74 10.82
N ALA A 84 8.26 4.63 11.09
CA ALA A 84 6.86 4.22 11.31
C ALA A 84 6.30 3.48 10.09
N HIS A 85 6.57 3.97 8.87
CA HIS A 85 6.11 3.32 7.64
C HIS A 85 6.60 1.87 7.53
N VAL A 86 7.88 1.64 7.80
CA VAL A 86 8.43 0.28 7.75
C VAL A 86 7.80 -0.60 8.82
N MET A 87 7.66 -0.09 10.04
CA MET A 87 7.02 -0.83 11.13
C MET A 87 5.55 -1.15 10.80
N LEU A 88 4.80 -0.20 10.26
CA LEU A 88 3.41 -0.40 9.82
C LEU A 88 3.34 -1.47 8.73
N ASN A 89 4.21 -1.37 7.71
CA ASN A 89 4.28 -2.37 6.65
C ASN A 89 4.52 -3.77 7.24
N ASN A 90 5.46 -3.89 8.16
CA ASN A 90 5.82 -5.18 8.76
C ASN A 90 4.76 -5.70 9.73
N ALA A 91 3.90 -4.83 10.23
CA ALA A 91 2.73 -5.19 11.05
C ALA A 91 1.46 -5.41 10.23
N HIS A 92 1.58 -5.45 8.91
CA HIS A 92 0.50 -5.70 7.94
C HIS A 92 -0.55 -4.58 7.85
N ALA A 93 -0.23 -3.39 8.34
CA ALA A 93 -1.00 -2.17 8.10
C ALA A 93 -0.26 -1.35 7.04
N SER A 94 -0.39 -1.72 5.78
CA SER A 94 0.39 -1.12 4.69
C SER A 94 0.15 0.37 4.57
N PRO A 95 1.22 1.19 4.54
CA PRO A 95 1.09 2.61 4.24
C PRO A 95 1.15 2.90 2.73
N GLY A 96 1.18 1.87 1.88
CA GLY A 96 1.49 2.02 0.47
C GLY A 96 2.99 2.22 0.26
N ALA A 97 3.38 3.07 -0.66
CA ALA A 97 4.78 3.37 -0.90
C ALA A 97 5.40 4.12 0.29
N ILE A 98 6.50 3.58 0.80
CA ILE A 98 7.22 4.17 1.93
C ILE A 98 7.96 5.41 1.44
N ASP A 99 7.62 6.56 1.98
CA ASP A 99 8.18 7.85 1.58
C ASP A 99 8.54 8.77 2.76
N GLY A 100 8.32 8.32 3.98
CA GLY A 100 8.60 9.11 5.18
C GLY A 100 7.71 10.34 5.36
N MET A 101 6.64 10.47 4.56
CA MET A 101 5.73 11.60 4.62
C MET A 101 4.55 11.30 5.53
N SER A 102 4.13 12.29 6.30
CA SER A 102 2.80 12.25 6.91
C SER A 102 1.76 12.46 5.81
N GLY A 103 0.65 11.75 5.88
CA GLY A 103 -0.41 11.89 4.87
C GLY A 103 -1.58 10.97 5.18
N LYS A 104 -2.57 10.96 4.28
CA LYS A 104 -3.80 10.18 4.48
C LYS A 104 -3.53 8.67 4.53
N ASN A 105 -2.64 8.15 3.68
CA ASN A 105 -2.30 6.73 3.71
C ASN A 105 -1.61 6.34 5.02
N THR A 106 -0.77 7.22 5.56
CA THR A 106 -0.13 7.02 6.86
C THR A 106 -1.16 7.01 7.98
N LEU A 107 -2.06 7.99 7.99
CA LEU A 107 -3.14 8.09 8.99
C LEU A 107 -4.01 6.82 8.99
N LYS A 108 -4.40 6.34 7.80
CA LYS A 108 -5.22 5.14 7.66
C LYS A 108 -4.47 3.88 8.11
N ALA A 109 -3.19 3.78 7.80
CA ALA A 109 -2.35 2.67 8.24
C ALA A 109 -2.23 2.63 9.76
N ILE A 110 -2.02 3.80 10.39
CA ILE A 110 -1.97 3.91 11.85
C ILE A 110 -3.30 3.48 12.47
N ALA A 111 -4.43 3.95 11.92
CA ALA A 111 -5.75 3.57 12.42
C ALA A 111 -5.99 2.07 12.31
N SER A 112 -5.59 1.44 11.19
CA SER A 112 -5.69 -0.01 11.01
C SER A 112 -4.83 -0.77 12.00
N PHE A 113 -3.58 -0.33 12.20
CA PHE A 113 -2.70 -0.94 13.20
C PHE A 113 -3.30 -0.85 14.60
N GLN A 114 -3.82 0.31 14.96
CA GLN A 114 -4.49 0.52 16.26
C GLN A 114 -5.66 -0.45 16.41
N GLN A 115 -6.51 -0.56 15.38
CA GLN A 115 -7.65 -1.47 15.41
C GLN A 115 -7.23 -2.94 15.57
N MET A 116 -6.21 -3.37 14.82
CA MET A 116 -5.72 -4.74 14.89
C MET A 116 -5.06 -5.08 16.23
N ASN A 117 -4.62 -4.09 16.97
CA ASN A 117 -3.87 -4.27 18.23
C ASN A 117 -4.62 -3.79 19.47
N GLY A 118 -5.94 -3.58 19.37
CA GLY A 118 -6.78 -3.26 20.50
C GLY A 118 -6.62 -1.83 21.04
N LEU A 119 -6.03 -0.93 20.26
CA LEU A 119 -5.91 0.49 20.59
C LEU A 119 -7.05 1.27 19.94
N LYS A 120 -7.37 2.44 20.48
CA LYS A 120 -8.39 3.30 19.90
C LYS A 120 -7.93 3.78 18.50
N PRO A 121 -8.73 3.55 17.45
CA PRO A 121 -8.30 3.83 16.07
C PRO A 121 -8.44 5.31 15.71
N THR A 122 -7.60 6.14 16.23
CA THR A 122 -7.60 7.58 16.00
C THR A 122 -6.86 8.00 14.73
N GLY A 123 -5.94 7.17 14.25
CA GLY A 123 -5.04 7.52 13.16
C GLY A 123 -3.89 8.45 13.58
N VAL A 124 -3.85 8.85 14.84
CA VAL A 124 -2.79 9.69 15.38
C VAL A 124 -1.66 8.82 15.92
N LEU A 125 -0.41 9.16 15.57
CA LEU A 125 0.77 8.46 16.05
C LEU A 125 1.09 8.92 17.48
N THR A 126 0.40 8.31 18.43
CA THR A 126 0.64 8.57 19.86
C THR A 126 1.85 7.80 20.35
N LYS A 127 2.37 8.14 21.53
CA LYS A 127 3.45 7.38 22.15
C LYS A 127 3.04 5.93 22.40
N GLU A 128 1.80 5.70 22.83
CA GLU A 128 1.27 4.35 23.04
C GLU A 128 1.29 3.54 21.74
N THR A 129 0.84 4.14 20.64
CA THR A 129 0.87 3.48 19.33
C THR A 129 2.30 3.21 18.87
N TRP A 130 3.18 4.19 19.04
CA TRP A 130 4.61 4.04 18.71
C TRP A 130 5.24 2.88 19.48
N ASP A 131 5.02 2.84 20.81
CA ASP A 131 5.56 1.77 21.66
C ASP A 131 5.03 0.38 21.23
N ALA A 132 3.74 0.32 20.88
CA ALA A 132 3.14 -0.93 20.36
C ALA A 132 3.75 -1.36 19.02
N LEU A 133 4.00 -0.41 18.12
CA LEU A 133 4.68 -0.68 16.85
C LEU A 133 6.09 -1.21 17.07
N VAL A 134 6.86 -0.56 17.93
CA VAL A 134 8.21 -0.98 18.27
C VAL A 134 8.20 -2.38 18.86
N ALA A 135 7.33 -2.65 19.82
CA ALA A 135 7.22 -3.96 20.45
C ALA A 135 6.88 -5.06 19.42
N LYS A 136 5.99 -4.76 18.48
CA LYS A 136 5.55 -5.71 17.45
C LYS A 136 6.63 -6.02 16.42
N THR A 137 7.54 -5.08 16.15
CA THR A 137 8.48 -5.14 15.02
C THR A 137 9.95 -5.09 15.46
N ALA A 138 10.24 -5.09 16.76
CA ALA A 138 11.57 -4.84 17.32
C ALA A 138 12.63 -5.91 16.99
N SER A 139 12.24 -7.07 16.48
CA SER A 139 13.19 -8.15 16.18
C SER A 139 14.14 -7.81 15.03
N LYS A 140 13.86 -6.74 14.27
CA LYS A 140 14.65 -6.35 13.08
C LYS A 140 14.76 -4.83 12.99
N PRO A 141 15.89 -4.32 12.50
CA PRO A 141 15.99 -2.91 12.19
C PRO A 141 15.04 -2.55 11.04
N ALA A 142 14.49 -1.33 11.06
CA ALA A 142 13.56 -0.87 10.03
C ALA A 142 14.25 -0.66 8.68
N PHE A 143 15.51 -0.25 8.68
CA PHE A 143 16.30 0.00 7.47
C PHE A 143 17.58 -0.81 7.53
N VAL A 144 18.03 -1.26 6.37
CA VAL A 144 19.25 -2.07 6.21
C VAL A 144 20.04 -1.59 5.00
N GLU A 145 21.30 -1.99 4.94
CA GLU A 145 22.12 -1.80 3.77
C GLU A 145 21.88 -2.93 2.77
N TYR A 146 21.74 -2.59 1.51
CA TYR A 146 21.58 -3.52 0.41
C TYR A 146 22.68 -3.29 -0.61
N THR A 147 23.31 -4.36 -1.10
CA THR A 147 24.30 -4.28 -2.16
C THR A 147 23.64 -4.61 -3.49
N ILE A 148 23.71 -3.66 -4.43
CA ILE A 148 23.16 -3.84 -5.79
C ILE A 148 23.94 -4.97 -6.47
N THR A 149 23.21 -5.92 -7.08
CA THR A 149 23.78 -7.10 -7.72
C THR A 149 23.84 -6.95 -9.23
N GLU A 150 24.64 -7.79 -9.88
CA GLU A 150 24.63 -7.92 -11.34
C GLU A 150 23.23 -8.24 -11.88
N ASP A 151 22.50 -9.12 -11.20
CA ASP A 151 21.14 -9.48 -11.60
C ASP A 151 20.18 -8.29 -11.53
N ASP A 152 20.35 -7.41 -10.56
CA ASP A 152 19.55 -6.18 -10.47
C ASP A 152 19.74 -5.32 -11.72
N LEU A 153 20.96 -5.24 -12.22
CA LEU A 153 21.29 -4.43 -13.41
C LEU A 153 20.86 -5.08 -14.72
N LYS A 154 20.76 -6.40 -14.73
CA LYS A 154 20.48 -7.18 -15.95
C LYS A 154 19.05 -6.98 -16.44
N GLY A 155 18.10 -6.86 -15.54
CA GLY A 155 16.70 -6.67 -15.91
C GLY A 155 15.96 -7.95 -16.27
N PRO A 156 15.06 -7.91 -17.24
CA PRO A 156 14.97 -6.96 -18.36
C PRO A 156 14.45 -5.56 -17.95
N TYR A 157 14.86 -4.56 -18.71
CA TYR A 157 14.38 -3.18 -18.58
C TYR A 157 13.86 -2.68 -19.93
N ALA A 158 12.82 -1.85 -19.89
CA ALA A 158 12.34 -1.13 -21.05
C ALA A 158 13.00 0.24 -21.11
N SER A 159 13.24 0.77 -22.31
CA SER A 159 13.76 2.13 -22.45
C SER A 159 12.72 3.18 -22.02
N SER A 160 11.44 2.89 -22.29
CA SER A 160 10.30 3.71 -21.87
C SER A 160 9.03 2.89 -21.98
N ILE A 161 7.98 3.34 -21.30
CA ILE A 161 6.64 2.76 -21.43
C ILE A 161 5.74 3.81 -22.07
N PRO A 162 5.29 3.61 -23.32
CA PRO A 162 4.37 4.55 -23.94
C PRO A 162 3.02 4.56 -23.23
N SER A 163 2.35 5.70 -23.21
CA SER A 163 1.02 5.80 -22.63
C SER A 163 -0.07 5.16 -23.48
N ASP A 164 0.16 5.07 -24.78
CA ASP A 164 -0.78 4.44 -25.71
C ASP A 164 -0.75 2.92 -25.60
N TYR A 165 -1.88 2.31 -25.28
CA TYR A 165 -2.01 0.85 -25.15
C TYR A 165 -1.68 0.10 -26.45
N ALA A 166 -1.96 0.69 -27.61
CA ALA A 166 -1.62 0.08 -28.88
C ALA A 166 -0.09 -0.08 -29.02
N LEU A 167 0.68 0.87 -28.52
CA LEU A 167 2.14 0.78 -28.51
C LEU A 167 2.63 -0.17 -27.43
N GLN A 168 1.99 -0.20 -26.27
CA GLN A 168 2.30 -1.16 -25.22
C GLN A 168 2.09 -2.60 -25.70
N ALA A 169 1.04 -2.84 -26.48
CA ALA A 169 0.72 -4.16 -27.01
C ALA A 169 1.82 -4.73 -27.94
N LYS A 170 2.66 -3.88 -28.50
CA LYS A 170 3.78 -4.28 -29.38
C LYS A 170 5.07 -4.57 -28.62
N MET A 171 5.12 -4.29 -27.32
CA MET A 171 6.31 -4.50 -26.51
C MET A 171 6.45 -5.99 -26.12
N LYS A 172 7.67 -6.42 -25.84
CA LYS A 172 7.95 -7.78 -25.35
C LYS A 172 7.42 -7.98 -23.92
N GLY A 173 7.47 -6.92 -23.11
CA GLY A 173 6.98 -6.91 -21.74
C GLY A 173 6.95 -5.49 -21.25
N LEU A 174 6.10 -5.24 -20.25
CA LEU A 174 5.95 -3.91 -19.64
C LEU A 174 6.85 -3.84 -18.40
N TYR A 175 8.15 -3.93 -18.66
CA TYR A 175 9.20 -4.04 -17.66
C TYR A 175 9.43 -2.74 -16.91
N TYR A 176 10.17 -2.81 -15.81
CA TYR A 176 10.70 -1.59 -15.18
C TYR A 176 11.58 -0.83 -16.18
N VAL A 177 11.63 0.47 -16.03
CA VAL A 177 12.44 1.34 -16.88
C VAL A 177 13.81 1.62 -16.27
N ARG A 178 13.88 1.65 -14.93
CA ARG A 178 15.09 2.01 -14.18
C ARG A 178 15.37 0.98 -13.08
N VAL A 179 16.63 0.80 -12.76
CA VAL A 179 17.04 -0.01 -11.60
C VAL A 179 16.47 0.56 -10.30
N SER A 180 16.51 1.89 -10.15
CA SER A 180 15.95 2.55 -8.96
C SER A 180 14.43 2.36 -8.83
N GLU A 181 13.72 2.27 -9.94
CA GLU A 181 12.28 1.95 -9.92
C GLU A 181 12.05 0.52 -9.44
N MET A 182 12.79 -0.43 -9.97
CA MET A 182 12.70 -1.85 -9.58
C MET A 182 13.02 -2.02 -8.11
N LEU A 183 14.11 -1.40 -7.63
CA LEU A 183 14.51 -1.50 -6.24
C LEU A 183 13.52 -0.79 -5.31
N GLY A 184 12.92 0.32 -5.75
CA GLY A 184 11.84 0.97 -5.02
C GLY A 184 10.70 -0.01 -4.76
N GLU A 185 10.21 -0.68 -5.80
CA GLU A 185 9.12 -1.65 -5.63
C GLU A 185 9.55 -2.87 -4.82
N LYS A 186 10.76 -3.37 -5.03
CA LYS A 186 11.30 -4.50 -4.26
C LYS A 186 11.28 -4.23 -2.76
N PHE A 187 11.57 -3.01 -2.35
CA PHE A 187 11.63 -2.61 -0.94
C PHE A 187 10.45 -1.74 -0.50
N HIS A 188 9.37 -1.71 -1.28
CA HIS A 188 8.11 -1.01 -1.00
C HIS A 188 8.27 0.50 -0.80
N MET A 189 9.24 1.08 -1.47
CA MET A 189 9.61 2.48 -1.32
C MET A 189 9.18 3.29 -2.53
N ASP A 190 8.77 4.53 -2.28
CA ASP A 190 8.71 5.55 -3.30
C ASP A 190 10.11 5.72 -3.92
N GLU A 191 10.19 5.75 -5.24
CA GLU A 191 11.47 5.82 -5.94
C GLU A 191 12.26 7.08 -5.59
N ASP A 192 11.58 8.22 -5.53
CA ASP A 192 12.23 9.50 -5.18
C ASP A 192 12.75 9.48 -3.75
N PHE A 193 12.03 8.85 -2.83
CA PHE A 193 12.49 8.69 -1.46
C PHE A 193 13.71 7.78 -1.37
N LEU A 194 13.72 6.68 -2.13
CA LEU A 194 14.91 5.80 -2.21
C LEU A 194 16.14 6.59 -2.66
N LYS A 195 15.98 7.43 -3.69
CA LYS A 195 17.06 8.29 -4.18
C LYS A 195 17.48 9.34 -3.15
N LYS A 196 16.51 9.90 -2.43
CA LYS A 196 16.79 10.88 -1.35
C LYS A 196 17.66 10.26 -0.25
N LEU A 197 17.38 9.02 0.13
CA LEU A 197 18.19 8.31 1.12
C LEU A 197 19.59 7.96 0.61
N ASN A 198 19.75 7.89 -0.71
CA ASN A 198 20.98 7.43 -1.36
C ASN A 198 21.45 8.43 -2.43
N PRO A 199 21.78 9.67 -2.04
CA PRO A 199 22.08 10.72 -3.01
C PRO A 199 23.35 10.49 -3.82
N LYS A 200 24.26 9.63 -3.35
CA LYS A 200 25.51 9.31 -4.03
C LYS A 200 25.41 8.05 -4.90
N ALA A 201 24.34 7.30 -4.81
CA ALA A 201 24.16 6.09 -5.59
C ALA A 201 23.81 6.42 -7.04
N THR A 202 24.42 5.71 -7.97
CA THR A 202 24.13 5.83 -9.40
C THR A 202 23.07 4.86 -9.87
N PHE A 203 22.86 3.76 -9.13
CA PHE A 203 22.00 2.63 -9.51
C PHE A 203 22.44 1.98 -10.82
N LYS A 204 23.72 2.10 -11.17
CA LYS A 204 24.27 1.59 -12.44
C LYS A 204 25.42 0.62 -12.25
N LYS A 205 25.87 0.39 -11.02
CA LYS A 205 27.04 -0.45 -10.73
C LYS A 205 26.70 -1.52 -9.71
N ALA A 206 27.02 -2.75 -10.01
CA ALA A 206 27.00 -3.84 -9.03
C ALA A 206 28.03 -3.52 -7.93
N GLY A 207 27.67 -3.83 -6.69
CA GLY A 207 28.53 -3.52 -5.54
C GLY A 207 28.20 -2.20 -4.85
N GLU A 208 27.44 -1.30 -5.47
CA GLU A 208 26.96 -0.11 -4.77
C GLU A 208 26.12 -0.51 -3.57
N LYS A 209 26.35 0.17 -2.44
CA LYS A 209 25.61 -0.06 -1.20
C LYS A 209 24.62 1.05 -1.01
N ILE A 210 23.37 0.68 -0.75
CA ILE A 210 22.27 1.62 -0.58
C ILE A 210 21.49 1.30 0.69
N ILE A 211 20.84 2.31 1.25
CA ILE A 211 19.92 2.17 2.38
C ILE A 211 18.53 1.84 1.81
N VAL A 212 17.93 0.77 2.31
CA VAL A 212 16.60 0.32 1.90
C VAL A 212 15.75 -0.04 3.12
N ALA A 213 14.43 -0.01 2.94
CA ALA A 213 13.50 -0.49 3.96
C ALA A 213 13.63 -2.01 4.12
N ASN A 214 13.64 -2.48 5.37
CA ASN A 214 13.70 -3.89 5.69
C ASN A 214 12.29 -4.46 5.80
N VAL A 215 11.66 -4.68 4.65
CA VAL A 215 10.25 -5.05 4.57
C VAL A 215 10.06 -6.55 4.50
N ARG A 216 8.93 -7.00 5.07
CA ARG A 216 8.45 -8.36 4.99
C ARG A 216 6.96 -8.34 4.75
N ASN A 217 6.50 -9.24 3.89
CA ASN A 217 5.17 -9.10 3.36
C ASN A 217 4.28 -10.29 3.39
N ASP A 218 4.79 -11.47 3.73
CA ASP A 218 3.91 -12.61 3.79
C ASP A 218 2.84 -12.36 4.85
N LEU A 219 1.58 -12.33 4.41
CA LEU A 219 0.46 -12.26 5.33
C LEU A 219 0.46 -13.49 6.23
N PRO A 220 0.13 -13.35 7.52
CA PRO A 220 0.30 -14.44 8.48
C PRO A 220 -0.68 -15.59 8.30
N GLU A 221 -1.82 -15.34 7.64
CA GLU A 221 -2.90 -16.31 7.50
C GLU A 221 -3.59 -16.16 6.15
N ASP A 222 -4.33 -17.19 5.75
CA ASP A 222 -5.21 -17.13 4.59
C ASP A 222 -6.34 -16.12 4.83
N ILE A 223 -6.74 -15.45 3.76
CA ILE A 223 -7.81 -14.45 3.78
C ILE A 223 -9.14 -15.14 3.52
N HIS A 224 -10.11 -14.84 4.36
CA HIS A 224 -11.47 -15.35 4.28
C HIS A 224 -12.44 -14.32 3.72
N LEU A 225 -12.26 -13.05 4.05
CA LEU A 225 -13.11 -11.95 3.65
C LEU A 225 -12.25 -10.72 3.30
N ILE A 226 -12.59 -10.09 2.18
CA ILE A 226 -12.02 -8.81 1.77
C ILE A 226 -13.14 -7.78 1.82
N VAL A 227 -12.90 -6.65 2.48
CA VAL A 227 -13.82 -5.52 2.46
C VAL A 227 -13.14 -4.37 1.73
N ALA A 228 -13.74 -3.94 0.64
CA ALA A 228 -13.31 -2.78 -0.14
C ALA A 228 -14.14 -1.57 0.29
N HIS A 229 -13.56 -0.68 1.09
CA HIS A 229 -14.25 0.50 1.59
C HIS A 229 -13.93 1.69 0.69
N LYS A 230 -14.91 2.10 -0.10
CA LYS A 230 -14.72 3.16 -1.11
C LYS A 230 -14.39 4.51 -0.47
N GLY A 231 -15.13 4.89 0.56
CA GLY A 231 -14.89 6.17 1.25
C GLY A 231 -13.53 6.25 1.93
N ALA A 232 -13.10 5.18 2.55
CA ALA A 232 -11.80 5.11 3.20
C ALA A 232 -10.64 4.88 2.21
N LYS A 233 -10.93 4.44 0.98
CA LYS A 233 -9.92 4.05 -0.01
C LYS A 233 -8.95 3.03 0.57
N GLN A 234 -9.52 1.97 1.14
CA GLN A 234 -8.81 0.91 1.82
C GLN A 234 -9.41 -0.45 1.49
N LEU A 235 -8.55 -1.46 1.46
CA LEU A 235 -8.96 -2.85 1.62
C LEU A 235 -8.66 -3.29 3.04
N TYR A 236 -9.62 -3.98 3.65
CA TYR A 236 -9.46 -4.62 4.95
C TYR A 236 -9.58 -6.12 4.78
N LEU A 237 -8.66 -6.87 5.37
CA LEU A 237 -8.55 -8.31 5.17
C LEU A 237 -8.82 -9.04 6.49
N PHE A 238 -9.69 -10.03 6.43
CA PHE A 238 -10.14 -10.80 7.59
C PHE A 238 -9.81 -12.28 7.41
N ASN A 239 -9.42 -12.93 8.50
CA ASN A 239 -9.19 -14.38 8.54
C ASN A 239 -10.49 -15.16 8.74
N SER A 240 -10.39 -16.49 8.83
CA SER A 240 -11.56 -17.36 9.02
C SER A 240 -12.25 -17.19 10.39
N ARG A 241 -11.57 -16.59 11.36
CA ARG A 241 -12.13 -16.25 12.66
C ARG A 241 -12.72 -14.83 12.70
N ASN A 242 -12.85 -14.22 11.54
CA ASN A 242 -13.38 -12.88 11.38
C ASN A 242 -12.60 -11.80 12.12
N GLN A 243 -11.29 -12.00 12.23
CA GLN A 243 -10.35 -11.01 12.75
C GLN A 243 -9.71 -10.25 11.61
N MET A 244 -9.63 -8.94 11.72
CA MET A 244 -8.88 -8.13 10.76
C MET A 244 -7.39 -8.36 10.96
N ILE A 245 -6.70 -8.82 9.92
CA ILE A 245 -5.30 -9.19 9.99
C ILE A 245 -4.39 -8.34 9.11
N ALA A 246 -4.97 -7.57 8.20
CA ALA A 246 -4.19 -6.68 7.34
C ALA A 246 -5.07 -5.60 6.73
N SER A 247 -4.43 -4.53 6.26
CA SER A 247 -5.08 -3.49 5.47
C SER A 247 -4.12 -2.95 4.42
N PHE A 248 -4.68 -2.51 3.29
CA PHE A 248 -3.93 -1.90 2.20
C PHE A 248 -4.62 -0.62 1.74
N PRO A 249 -3.86 0.46 1.44
CA PRO A 249 -4.44 1.58 0.73
C PRO A 249 -4.79 1.16 -0.69
N ALA A 250 -5.89 1.68 -1.21
CA ALA A 250 -6.43 1.24 -2.49
C ALA A 250 -7.00 2.42 -3.29
N THR A 251 -6.90 2.33 -4.60
CA THR A 251 -7.67 3.17 -5.51
C THR A 251 -8.88 2.37 -5.95
N ILE A 252 -10.08 2.89 -5.69
CA ILE A 252 -11.33 2.14 -5.89
C ILE A 252 -12.29 2.97 -6.74
N GLY A 253 -12.36 2.65 -8.03
CA GLY A 253 -13.28 3.30 -8.95
C GLY A 253 -13.09 4.80 -9.11
N SER A 254 -14.05 5.42 -9.77
CA SER A 254 -14.15 6.86 -9.97
C SER A 254 -15.63 7.25 -10.12
N THR A 255 -15.90 8.56 -10.19
CA THR A 255 -17.27 9.03 -10.46
C THR A 255 -17.76 8.64 -11.85
N ASP A 256 -16.84 8.60 -12.83
CA ASP A 256 -17.18 8.26 -14.23
C ASP A 256 -17.26 6.77 -14.47
N THR A 257 -16.43 6.01 -13.78
CA THR A 257 -16.41 4.54 -13.83
C THR A 257 -16.40 3.99 -12.41
N PRO A 258 -17.56 3.98 -11.75
CA PRO A 258 -17.64 3.55 -10.37
C PRO A 258 -17.36 2.05 -10.22
N SER A 259 -16.79 1.67 -9.08
CA SER A 259 -16.67 0.28 -8.70
C SER A 259 -18.04 -0.36 -8.49
N PRO A 260 -18.15 -1.69 -8.66
CA PRO A 260 -19.40 -2.36 -8.36
C PRO A 260 -19.80 -2.17 -6.90
N ALA A 261 -21.09 -2.27 -6.61
CA ALA A 261 -21.63 -2.31 -5.26
C ALA A 261 -21.97 -3.75 -4.90
N GLY A 262 -22.09 -4.05 -3.63
CA GLY A 262 -22.56 -5.35 -3.16
C GLY A 262 -21.42 -6.32 -2.87
N THR A 263 -21.72 -7.60 -3.04
CA THR A 263 -20.85 -8.70 -2.63
C THR A 263 -20.53 -9.61 -3.81
N TYR A 264 -19.26 -9.96 -3.93
CA TYR A 264 -18.73 -10.79 -5.00
C TYR A 264 -17.78 -11.85 -4.43
N LYS A 265 -17.33 -12.74 -5.29
CA LYS A 265 -16.35 -13.78 -4.96
C LYS A 265 -15.11 -13.61 -5.79
N VAL A 266 -13.96 -13.97 -5.23
CA VAL A 266 -12.73 -14.15 -5.99
C VAL A 266 -12.92 -15.37 -6.90
N THR A 267 -12.57 -15.24 -8.17
CA THR A 267 -12.63 -16.33 -9.16
C THR A 267 -11.30 -17.01 -9.37
N GLY A 268 -10.20 -16.30 -9.16
CA GLY A 268 -8.87 -16.86 -9.30
C GLY A 268 -7.80 -15.78 -9.23
N VAL A 269 -6.55 -16.23 -9.24
CA VAL A 269 -5.36 -15.36 -9.18
C VAL A 269 -4.47 -15.67 -10.36
N ALA A 270 -4.13 -14.66 -11.15
CA ALA A 270 -3.25 -14.76 -12.29
C ALA A 270 -1.99 -13.90 -12.09
N PRO A 271 -0.85 -14.49 -11.70
CA PRO A 271 0.41 -13.74 -11.64
C PRO A 271 0.91 -13.46 -13.07
N ASN A 272 1.53 -12.31 -13.24
CA ASN A 272 2.07 -11.83 -14.52
C ASN A 272 1.07 -11.99 -15.68
N PRO A 273 -0.12 -11.37 -15.58
CA PRO A 273 -1.18 -11.58 -16.55
C PRO A 273 -0.90 -10.85 -17.87
N TRP A 274 -1.34 -11.44 -18.97
CA TRP A 274 -1.63 -10.69 -20.19
C TRP A 274 -2.92 -9.91 -19.93
N TYR A 275 -2.92 -8.64 -20.29
CA TYR A 275 -4.10 -7.80 -20.07
C TYR A 275 -4.89 -7.64 -21.36
N SER A 276 -6.15 -8.06 -21.31
CA SER A 276 -7.08 -7.89 -22.43
C SER A 276 -7.80 -6.56 -22.29
N TYR A 277 -7.31 -5.55 -23.00
CA TYR A 277 -7.97 -4.27 -23.10
C TYR A 277 -9.17 -4.36 -24.03
N SER A 278 -10.33 -3.94 -23.54
CA SER A 278 -11.55 -3.82 -24.35
C SER A 278 -12.10 -2.40 -24.21
N PRO A 279 -12.33 -1.68 -25.32
CA PRO A 279 -12.89 -0.33 -25.24
C PRO A 279 -14.26 -0.24 -24.57
N SER A 280 -15.01 -1.34 -24.55
CA SER A 280 -16.31 -1.38 -23.86
C SER A 280 -16.20 -1.40 -22.35
N ASN A 281 -15.03 -1.78 -21.79
CA ASN A 281 -14.81 -1.86 -20.36
C ASN A 281 -14.34 -0.51 -19.78
N PHE A 282 -13.49 0.20 -20.52
CA PHE A 282 -13.04 1.54 -20.18
C PHE A 282 -12.45 2.22 -21.41
N VAL A 283 -12.28 3.53 -21.32
CA VAL A 283 -11.85 4.37 -22.44
C VAL A 283 -10.42 4.84 -22.22
N GLN A 284 -9.60 4.74 -23.29
CA GLN A 284 -8.28 5.35 -23.31
C GLN A 284 -8.03 5.95 -24.69
N GLY A 285 -7.93 7.26 -24.77
CA GLY A 285 -7.57 7.98 -25.99
C GLY A 285 -8.42 7.57 -27.17
N ASN A 286 -7.77 7.27 -28.28
CA ASN A 286 -8.40 6.89 -29.54
C ASN A 286 -8.42 5.39 -29.79
N ASN A 287 -8.01 4.57 -28.82
CA ASN A 287 -7.98 3.13 -28.99
C ASN A 287 -9.39 2.55 -28.97
N LYS A 288 -9.87 2.12 -30.13
CA LYS A 288 -11.22 1.58 -30.31
C LYS A 288 -11.23 0.07 -30.59
N LYS A 289 -10.07 -0.55 -30.71
CA LYS A 289 -9.95 -1.99 -30.98
C LYS A 289 -9.52 -2.72 -29.72
N PRO A 290 -9.99 -3.95 -29.52
CA PRO A 290 -9.44 -4.80 -28.46
C PRO A 290 -7.93 -5.00 -28.64
N LEU A 291 -7.21 -4.98 -27.53
CA LEU A 291 -5.76 -5.13 -27.50
C LEU A 291 -5.38 -6.19 -26.46
N SER A 292 -4.28 -6.87 -26.69
CA SER A 292 -3.67 -7.76 -25.72
C SER A 292 -2.31 -7.18 -25.33
N LEU A 293 -2.16 -6.81 -24.05
CA LEU A 293 -0.94 -6.21 -23.54
C LEU A 293 -0.10 -7.26 -22.81
N PRO A 294 1.22 -7.28 -23.04
CA PRO A 294 2.09 -8.24 -22.36
C PRO A 294 2.22 -7.95 -20.87
N PRO A 295 2.65 -8.94 -20.08
CA PRO A 295 2.80 -8.74 -18.64
C PRO A 295 3.96 -7.83 -18.28
N GLY A 296 3.90 -7.31 -17.07
CA GLY A 296 4.98 -6.55 -16.45
C GLY A 296 4.49 -5.60 -15.39
N PRO A 297 5.40 -5.17 -14.49
CA PRO A 297 5.05 -4.27 -13.39
C PRO A 297 4.56 -2.90 -13.85
N ASN A 298 4.93 -2.48 -15.06
CA ASN A 298 4.49 -1.21 -15.65
C ASN A 298 3.29 -1.37 -16.59
N GLY A 299 2.64 -2.52 -16.58
CA GLY A 299 1.36 -2.69 -17.26
C GLY A 299 0.20 -2.02 -16.50
N PRO A 300 -0.95 -1.82 -17.17
CA PRO A 300 -2.12 -1.16 -16.57
C PRO A 300 -2.62 -1.85 -15.31
N VAL A 301 -2.46 -3.17 -15.20
CA VAL A 301 -2.89 -3.96 -14.05
C VAL A 301 -1.70 -4.42 -13.19
N GLY A 302 -0.51 -3.87 -13.41
CA GLY A 302 0.70 -4.32 -12.73
C GLY A 302 1.03 -5.76 -13.09
N ASN A 303 1.57 -6.50 -12.12
CA ASN A 303 2.06 -7.85 -12.35
C ASN A 303 1.21 -8.95 -11.71
N ILE A 304 -0.04 -8.65 -11.34
CA ILE A 304 -0.98 -9.63 -10.80
C ILE A 304 -2.42 -9.18 -11.03
N TRP A 305 -3.29 -10.15 -11.31
CA TRP A 305 -4.73 -9.96 -11.44
C TRP A 305 -5.46 -10.96 -10.55
N ILE A 306 -6.29 -10.44 -9.66
CA ILE A 306 -7.20 -11.22 -8.81
C ILE A 306 -8.61 -10.97 -9.33
N GLY A 307 -9.16 -11.93 -10.07
CA GLY A 307 -10.46 -11.80 -10.71
C GLY A 307 -11.61 -11.88 -9.72
N LEU A 308 -12.67 -11.11 -9.97
CA LEU A 308 -13.90 -11.13 -9.21
C LEU A 308 -15.04 -11.75 -10.04
N SER A 309 -16.08 -12.20 -9.36
CA SER A 309 -17.24 -12.84 -10.00
C SER A 309 -18.05 -11.89 -10.90
N LYS A 310 -17.83 -10.58 -10.79
CA LYS A 310 -18.32 -9.63 -11.78
C LYS A 310 -17.35 -9.57 -12.95
N LYS A 311 -17.86 -9.82 -14.16
CA LYS A 311 -17.05 -9.83 -15.38
C LYS A 311 -16.26 -8.53 -15.52
N SER A 312 -14.99 -8.64 -15.89
CA SER A 312 -14.07 -7.56 -16.13
C SER A 312 -13.62 -6.78 -14.90
N PHE A 313 -14.05 -7.17 -13.71
CA PHE A 313 -13.62 -6.53 -12.46
C PHE A 313 -12.64 -7.42 -11.70
N GLY A 314 -11.69 -6.77 -11.04
CA GLY A 314 -10.67 -7.46 -10.27
C GLY A 314 -9.92 -6.53 -9.34
N ILE A 315 -9.03 -7.14 -8.58
CA ILE A 315 -8.04 -6.48 -7.74
C ILE A 315 -6.69 -6.71 -8.40
N HIS A 316 -5.92 -5.64 -8.59
CA HIS A 316 -4.68 -5.76 -9.34
C HIS A 316 -3.63 -4.75 -8.90
N GLY A 317 -2.41 -4.88 -9.41
CA GLY A 317 -1.32 -3.96 -9.16
C GLY A 317 -1.39 -2.69 -10.00
N THR A 318 -0.31 -1.92 -9.98
CA THR A 318 -0.24 -0.62 -10.66
C THR A 318 1.19 -0.29 -11.09
N PRO A 319 1.37 0.41 -12.24
CA PRO A 319 2.67 0.97 -12.60
C PRO A 319 3.05 2.20 -11.76
N ASN A 320 2.10 2.77 -11.00
CA ASN A 320 2.29 4.02 -10.26
C ASN A 320 1.97 3.82 -8.76
N PRO A 321 2.82 3.11 -8.01
CA PRO A 321 2.52 2.78 -6.61
C PRO A 321 2.38 4.01 -5.72
N SER A 322 3.11 5.09 -5.99
CA SER A 322 3.06 6.33 -5.20
C SER A 322 1.74 7.09 -5.35
N LEU A 323 0.90 6.73 -6.34
CA LEU A 323 -0.39 7.37 -6.59
C LEU A 323 -1.58 6.60 -6.00
N ILE A 324 -1.35 5.51 -5.30
CA ILE A 324 -2.43 4.72 -4.69
C ILE A 324 -3.24 5.60 -3.73
N SER A 325 -4.54 5.53 -3.83
CA SER A 325 -5.54 6.33 -3.11
C SER A 325 -5.56 7.81 -3.48
N LYS A 326 -4.69 8.25 -4.39
CA LYS A 326 -4.55 9.67 -4.76
C LYS A 326 -5.15 10.00 -6.12
N THR A 327 -5.52 8.97 -6.89
CA THR A 327 -6.11 9.08 -8.22
C THR A 327 -7.36 8.22 -8.30
N ALA A 328 -8.00 8.20 -9.48
CA ALA A 328 -9.16 7.38 -9.75
C ALA A 328 -8.80 6.15 -10.59
N SER A 329 -9.60 5.10 -10.53
CA SER A 329 -9.47 3.92 -11.37
C SER A 329 -10.67 3.80 -12.32
N HIS A 330 -10.60 2.81 -13.23
CA HIS A 330 -11.70 2.51 -14.17
C HIS A 330 -12.67 1.46 -13.63
N GLY A 331 -12.92 1.48 -12.31
CA GLY A 331 -13.87 0.59 -11.65
C GLY A 331 -13.23 -0.52 -10.84
N CYS A 332 -12.07 -1.01 -11.23
CA CYS A 332 -11.33 -2.04 -10.50
C CYS A 332 -10.69 -1.51 -9.22
N ILE A 333 -10.24 -2.41 -8.37
CA ILE A 333 -9.47 -2.10 -7.17
C ILE A 333 -7.99 -2.17 -7.51
N ARG A 334 -7.30 -1.05 -7.36
CA ARG A 334 -5.87 -0.92 -7.63
C ARG A 334 -5.08 -0.86 -6.33
N LEU A 335 -4.09 -1.71 -6.20
CA LEU A 335 -3.14 -1.74 -5.08
C LEU A 335 -1.73 -1.50 -5.62
N THR A 336 -0.78 -1.27 -4.71
CA THR A 336 0.62 -1.40 -5.11
C THR A 336 0.88 -2.84 -5.58
N ASN A 337 1.88 -3.02 -6.44
CA ASN A 337 2.22 -4.37 -6.93
C ASN A 337 2.56 -5.31 -5.76
N TRP A 338 3.29 -4.83 -4.76
CA TRP A 338 3.69 -5.67 -3.62
C TRP A 338 2.50 -6.04 -2.72
N ASP A 339 1.59 -5.11 -2.44
CA ASP A 339 0.39 -5.42 -1.67
C ASP A 339 -0.51 -6.40 -2.42
N ALA A 340 -0.68 -6.20 -3.72
CA ALA A 340 -1.48 -7.10 -4.56
C ALA A 340 -0.89 -8.51 -4.62
N ASN A 341 0.44 -8.63 -4.69
CA ASN A 341 1.12 -9.93 -4.68
C ASN A 341 0.98 -10.62 -3.33
N ASP A 342 1.08 -9.89 -2.23
CA ASP A 342 0.86 -10.45 -0.89
C ASP A 342 -0.56 -11.00 -0.73
N LEU A 343 -1.53 -10.23 -1.18
CA LEU A 343 -2.93 -10.67 -1.18
C LEU A 343 -3.12 -11.92 -2.04
N GLY A 344 -2.54 -11.92 -3.23
CA GLY A 344 -2.66 -13.04 -4.17
C GLY A 344 -2.13 -14.37 -3.65
N LYS A 345 -1.14 -14.33 -2.76
CA LYS A 345 -0.58 -15.54 -2.13
C LYS A 345 -1.53 -16.15 -1.09
N LYS A 346 -2.49 -15.39 -0.59
CA LYS A 346 -3.32 -15.78 0.56
C LYS A 346 -4.81 -15.80 0.26
N VAL A 347 -5.20 -15.54 -0.98
CA VAL A 347 -6.59 -15.69 -1.44
C VAL A 347 -6.70 -16.81 -2.44
N ARG A 348 -7.88 -17.38 -2.53
CA ARG A 348 -8.21 -18.40 -3.51
C ARG A 348 -9.64 -18.18 -3.99
N SER A 349 -10.03 -18.90 -5.04
CA SER A 349 -11.39 -18.87 -5.55
C SER A 349 -12.40 -19.12 -4.43
N GLY A 350 -13.44 -18.31 -4.40
CA GLY A 350 -14.51 -18.42 -3.40
C GLY A 350 -14.41 -17.45 -2.23
N VAL A 351 -13.27 -16.75 -2.07
CA VAL A 351 -13.15 -15.72 -1.02
C VAL A 351 -14.16 -14.60 -1.29
N THR A 352 -14.84 -14.18 -0.26
CA THR A 352 -15.87 -13.12 -0.36
C THR A 352 -15.22 -11.74 -0.41
N VAL A 353 -15.75 -10.90 -1.31
CA VAL A 353 -15.34 -9.49 -1.46
C VAL A 353 -16.58 -8.62 -1.32
N LYS A 354 -16.65 -7.81 -0.28
CA LYS A 354 -17.75 -6.87 -0.02
C LYS A 354 -17.28 -5.44 -0.28
N PHE A 355 -18.06 -4.71 -1.11
CA PHE A 355 -17.86 -3.28 -1.31
C PHE A 355 -18.73 -2.49 -0.33
N LEU A 356 -18.11 -1.55 0.37
CA LEU A 356 -18.78 -0.55 1.22
C LEU A 356 -18.54 0.85 0.66
N GLU A 357 -19.50 1.74 0.89
CA GLU A 357 -19.40 3.14 0.47
C GLU A 357 -18.45 3.97 1.36
#